data_ef173941f7484f144e38440bbc148165
#
_entry.id   ef173941f7484f144e38440bbc148165
#
_cell.length_a   1.000
_cell.length_b   1.000
_cell.length_c   1.000
_cell.angle_alpha   90.00
_cell.angle_beta   90.00
_cell.angle_gamma   90.00
#
_symmetry.space_group_name_H-M   'P 1'
#
loop_
_entity.id
_entity.type
_entity.pdbx_description
1 polymer ?
#
loop_
_entity_poly.entity_id
_entity_poly.type
_entity_poly.pdbx_seq_one_letter_code
_entity_poly.pdbx_strand_id
1 'polypeptide(L)'
;MTMSGTAEEALRREYVIGEEIGRGRFGTVRRCYAAATGEPFALKTTPKAALRELEADPLDLALAEQEPKVHLLASAASRHVVALHAAFEDADAVHLVLDLCPGGDLFALVSARGPLPEPEAAGLVAQLADALAGCHRRGVAHRDVKPDNLLFDASGALRLGDFGSADWFGDGRPLTGLVGTPYYVAPEVVAGKEYTEKVDVWSAGVVLYMMLSGTVPFSGATAGDIFQAVLRGNVRFPPRAFAAVSPEAKDLMRRMLCKDVWRRLSAEQVLRHPWIVTRGGSVAVN
;
A
#
# COMPACT_ATOMS: atom_id res chain seq x y z
N MET A 1 13.37 -38.64 -14.72
CA MET A 1 12.47 -37.93 -15.66
C MET A 1 11.94 -36.70 -14.89
N THR A 2 12.63 -35.61 -14.97
CA THR A 2 12.20 -34.31 -14.39
C THR A 2 11.20 -33.71 -15.36
N MET A 3 9.93 -33.69 -14.99
CA MET A 3 8.89 -32.91 -15.69
C MET A 3 9.15 -31.45 -15.42
N SER A 4 9.88 -30.80 -16.32
CA SER A 4 10.01 -29.33 -16.34
C SER A 4 8.72 -28.76 -16.94
N GLY A 5 7.68 -28.65 -16.12
CA GLY A 5 6.50 -27.88 -16.46
C GLY A 5 6.81 -26.39 -16.28
N THR A 6 6.24 -25.52 -17.12
CA THR A 6 6.32 -24.08 -16.94
C THR A 6 5.59 -23.66 -15.67
N ALA A 7 5.90 -22.47 -15.12
CA ALA A 7 5.17 -21.94 -13.95
C ALA A 7 3.67 -21.82 -14.25
N GLU A 8 3.31 -21.49 -15.49
CA GLU A 8 1.92 -21.42 -15.93
C GLU A 8 1.22 -22.79 -15.89
N GLU A 9 1.90 -23.87 -16.27
CA GLU A 9 1.35 -25.24 -16.18
C GLU A 9 1.12 -25.67 -14.72
N ALA A 10 2.05 -25.33 -13.82
CA ALA A 10 1.91 -25.57 -12.39
C ALA A 10 0.73 -24.79 -11.81
N LEU A 11 0.63 -23.49 -12.14
CA LEU A 11 -0.48 -22.62 -11.75
C LEU A 11 -1.84 -23.18 -12.22
N ARG A 12 -1.96 -23.57 -13.51
CA ARG A 12 -3.21 -24.12 -14.10
C ARG A 12 -3.62 -25.48 -13.54
N ARG A 13 -2.72 -26.20 -12.92
CA ARG A 13 -3.00 -27.47 -12.23
C ARG A 13 -3.66 -27.22 -10.88
N GLU A 14 -3.24 -26.15 -10.19
CA GLU A 14 -3.71 -25.82 -8.85
C GLU A 14 -4.87 -24.82 -8.83
N TYR A 15 -5.00 -23.99 -9.87
CA TYR A 15 -5.99 -22.91 -9.93
C TYR A 15 -6.71 -22.83 -11.28
N VAL A 16 -8.02 -22.65 -11.24
CA VAL A 16 -8.86 -22.34 -12.39
C VAL A 16 -8.91 -20.80 -12.54
N ILE A 17 -8.40 -20.29 -13.66
CA ILE A 17 -8.31 -18.84 -13.91
C ILE A 17 -9.64 -18.35 -14.49
N GLY A 18 -10.20 -17.30 -13.84
CA GLY A 18 -11.46 -16.65 -14.20
C GLY A 18 -11.28 -15.33 -14.94
N GLU A 19 -12.24 -14.43 -14.72
CA GLU A 19 -12.33 -13.10 -15.34
C GLU A 19 -11.25 -12.13 -14.83
N GLU A 20 -10.91 -11.13 -15.65
CA GLU A 20 -10.08 -10.00 -15.24
C GLU A 20 -10.88 -9.11 -14.29
N ILE A 21 -10.29 -8.76 -13.15
CA ILE A 21 -10.88 -7.92 -12.11
C ILE A 21 -10.10 -6.63 -11.88
N GLY A 22 -8.91 -6.50 -12.47
CA GLY A 22 -8.09 -5.31 -12.39
C GLY A 22 -6.91 -5.34 -13.34
N ARG A 23 -6.32 -4.16 -13.57
CA ARG A 23 -5.13 -3.99 -14.40
C ARG A 23 -4.21 -2.95 -13.78
N GLY A 24 -2.95 -3.32 -13.57
CA GLY A 24 -1.88 -2.42 -13.12
C GLY A 24 -0.98 -1.96 -14.27
N ARG A 25 0.05 -1.18 -13.93
CA ARG A 25 1.03 -0.64 -14.89
C ARG A 25 1.70 -1.73 -15.73
N PHE A 26 2.07 -2.83 -15.12
CA PHE A 26 2.86 -3.90 -15.79
C PHE A 26 2.14 -5.24 -15.85
N GLY A 27 0.91 -5.34 -15.37
CA GLY A 27 0.25 -6.64 -15.30
C GLY A 27 -1.25 -6.58 -15.12
N THR A 28 -1.84 -7.75 -14.99
CA THR A 28 -3.28 -7.94 -14.82
C THR A 28 -3.59 -8.66 -13.53
N VAL A 29 -4.76 -8.39 -12.97
CA VAL A 29 -5.33 -9.12 -11.83
C VAL A 29 -6.58 -9.84 -12.31
N ARG A 30 -6.64 -11.15 -12.12
CA ARG A 30 -7.78 -11.99 -12.48
C ARG A 30 -8.32 -12.69 -11.25
N ARG A 31 -9.60 -12.97 -11.23
CA ARG A 31 -10.13 -13.93 -10.26
C ARG A 31 -9.62 -15.32 -10.60
N CYS A 32 -9.30 -16.12 -9.59
CA CYS A 32 -9.03 -17.54 -9.78
C CYS A 32 -9.64 -18.34 -8.63
N TYR A 33 -9.72 -19.67 -8.82
CA TYR A 33 -10.34 -20.57 -7.85
C TYR A 33 -9.38 -21.74 -7.62
N ALA A 34 -9.15 -22.11 -6.36
CA ALA A 34 -8.41 -23.33 -6.06
C ALA A 34 -9.12 -24.55 -6.67
N ALA A 35 -8.42 -25.34 -7.50
CA ALA A 35 -9.02 -26.47 -8.22
C ALA A 35 -9.57 -27.53 -7.27
N ALA A 36 -8.97 -27.69 -6.09
CA ALA A 36 -9.38 -28.70 -5.10
C ALA A 36 -10.61 -28.30 -4.28
N THR A 37 -10.78 -27.00 -3.97
CA THR A 37 -11.80 -26.51 -3.01
C THR A 37 -12.83 -25.58 -3.62
N GLY A 38 -12.54 -24.97 -4.78
CA GLY A 38 -13.33 -23.90 -5.37
C GLY A 38 -13.23 -22.57 -4.64
N GLU A 39 -12.32 -22.42 -3.68
CA GLU A 39 -12.10 -21.19 -2.93
C GLU A 39 -11.59 -20.07 -3.85
N PRO A 40 -12.17 -18.84 -3.78
CA PRO A 40 -11.80 -17.74 -4.67
C PRO A 40 -10.57 -16.97 -4.18
N PHE A 41 -9.68 -16.62 -5.12
CA PHE A 41 -8.47 -15.81 -4.93
C PHE A 41 -8.33 -14.76 -6.02
N ALA A 42 -7.40 -13.83 -5.84
CA ALA A 42 -6.93 -12.90 -6.86
C ALA A 42 -5.58 -13.38 -7.40
N LEU A 43 -5.45 -13.48 -8.71
CA LEU A 43 -4.22 -13.84 -9.41
C LEU A 43 -3.63 -12.59 -10.05
N LYS A 44 -2.56 -12.04 -9.48
CA LYS A 44 -1.75 -10.98 -10.10
C LYS A 44 -0.71 -11.63 -11.00
N THR A 45 -0.70 -11.24 -12.28
CA THR A 45 0.28 -11.70 -13.27
C THR A 45 1.05 -10.51 -13.81
N THR A 46 2.39 -10.54 -13.66
CA THR A 46 3.31 -9.51 -14.16
C THR A 46 4.20 -10.13 -15.23
N PRO A 47 3.98 -9.83 -16.54
CA PRO A 47 4.83 -10.29 -17.62
C PRO A 47 6.20 -9.61 -17.56
N LYS A 48 7.28 -10.40 -17.56
CA LYS A 48 8.66 -9.87 -17.52
C LYS A 48 9.06 -9.14 -18.79
N ALA A 49 8.43 -9.47 -19.92
CA ALA A 49 8.66 -8.78 -21.19
C ALA A 49 8.33 -7.28 -21.08
N ALA A 50 7.21 -6.92 -20.46
CA ALA A 50 6.81 -5.53 -20.25
C ALA A 50 7.80 -4.73 -19.37
N LEU A 51 8.55 -5.42 -18.50
CA LEU A 51 9.56 -4.83 -17.62
C LEU A 51 10.96 -4.75 -18.25
N ARG A 52 11.15 -5.39 -19.42
CA ARG A 52 12.42 -5.40 -20.18
C ARG A 52 12.39 -4.47 -21.38
N GLU A 53 11.27 -3.81 -21.63
CA GLU A 53 11.15 -2.82 -22.70
C GLU A 53 12.12 -1.64 -22.45
N LEU A 54 12.60 -1.01 -23.54
CA LEU A 54 13.64 0.05 -23.50
C LEU A 54 13.26 1.28 -22.67
N GLU A 55 11.99 1.48 -22.38
CA GLU A 55 11.46 2.60 -21.59
C GLU A 55 11.16 2.24 -20.12
N ALA A 56 11.31 0.97 -19.75
CA ALA A 56 11.11 0.55 -18.35
C ALA A 56 12.35 0.86 -17.51
N ASP A 57 12.14 1.32 -16.28
CA ASP A 57 13.24 1.51 -15.33
C ASP A 57 13.81 0.12 -14.96
N PRO A 58 15.14 -0.09 -15.01
CA PRO A 58 15.76 -1.33 -14.52
C PRO A 58 15.33 -1.72 -13.10
N LEU A 59 14.95 -0.74 -12.29
CA LEU A 59 14.39 -0.95 -10.96
C LEU A 59 13.05 -1.71 -10.99
N ASP A 60 12.22 -1.47 -11.99
CA ASP A 60 10.89 -2.12 -12.11
C ASP A 60 11.00 -3.65 -12.22
N LEU A 61 11.98 -4.15 -12.99
CA LEU A 61 12.24 -5.59 -13.09
C LEU A 61 12.74 -6.16 -11.76
N ALA A 62 13.71 -5.51 -11.13
CA ALA A 62 14.25 -5.96 -9.85
C ALA A 62 13.17 -6.01 -8.75
N LEU A 63 12.28 -5.02 -8.73
CA LEU A 63 11.14 -4.96 -7.82
C LEU A 63 10.14 -6.09 -8.07
N ALA A 64 9.81 -6.38 -9.34
CA ALA A 64 8.88 -7.45 -9.67
C ALA A 64 9.45 -8.85 -9.32
N GLU A 65 10.75 -9.06 -9.50
CA GLU A 65 11.42 -10.33 -9.15
C GLU A 65 11.57 -10.52 -7.63
N GLN A 66 11.62 -9.45 -6.86
CA GLN A 66 11.66 -9.53 -5.40
C GLN A 66 10.28 -9.54 -4.74
N GLU A 67 9.22 -9.04 -5.41
CA GLU A 67 7.86 -8.92 -4.86
C GLU A 67 7.38 -10.20 -4.16
N PRO A 68 7.54 -11.44 -4.73
CA PRO A 68 7.08 -12.65 -4.07
C PRO A 68 7.70 -12.85 -2.68
N LYS A 69 8.98 -12.57 -2.53
CA LYS A 69 9.74 -12.76 -1.27
C LYS A 69 9.34 -11.72 -0.23
N VAL A 70 9.27 -10.45 -0.64
CA VAL A 70 8.92 -9.33 0.25
C VAL A 70 7.45 -9.43 0.67
N HIS A 71 6.56 -9.79 -0.27
CA HIS A 71 5.14 -9.97 0.03
C HIS A 71 4.91 -11.16 0.98
N LEU A 72 5.65 -12.25 0.84
CA LEU A 72 5.56 -13.39 1.76
C LEU A 72 5.92 -12.98 3.19
N LEU A 73 6.97 -12.17 3.37
CA LEU A 73 7.31 -11.62 4.68
C LEU A 73 6.21 -10.72 5.24
N ALA A 74 5.60 -9.88 4.40
CA ALA A 74 4.53 -8.99 4.77
C ALA A 74 3.23 -9.72 5.10
N SER A 75 2.88 -10.79 4.38
CA SER A 75 1.65 -11.58 4.57
C SER A 75 1.46 -12.10 5.98
N ALA A 76 2.56 -12.49 6.63
CA ALA A 76 2.53 -12.97 8.01
C ALA A 76 2.60 -11.83 9.06
N ALA A 77 2.57 -10.56 8.63
CA ALA A 77 2.79 -9.41 9.51
C ALA A 77 1.52 -8.97 10.26
N SER A 78 0.39 -8.98 9.60
CA SER A 78 -0.91 -8.53 10.13
C SER A 78 -2.05 -9.09 9.30
N ARG A 79 -3.20 -9.31 9.95
CA ARG A 79 -4.46 -9.63 9.25
C ARG A 79 -4.96 -8.51 8.33
N HIS A 80 -4.41 -7.31 8.42
CA HIS A 80 -4.71 -6.15 7.58
C HIS A 80 -3.76 -6.02 6.39
N VAL A 81 -3.00 -7.08 6.06
CA VAL A 81 -2.23 -7.24 4.83
C VAL A 81 -2.94 -8.27 3.95
N VAL A 82 -3.00 -8.03 2.63
CA VAL A 82 -3.44 -9.02 1.65
C VAL A 82 -2.47 -10.18 1.67
N ALA A 83 -2.95 -11.38 2.00
CA ALA A 83 -2.06 -12.55 2.10
C ALA A 83 -1.63 -13.06 0.73
N LEU A 84 -0.38 -13.49 0.63
CA LEU A 84 0.16 -14.24 -0.50
C LEU A 84 0.06 -15.75 -0.18
N HIS A 85 -0.73 -16.49 -0.97
CA HIS A 85 -0.96 -17.92 -0.80
C HIS A 85 0.01 -18.79 -1.61
N ALA A 86 0.30 -18.37 -2.85
CA ALA A 86 1.23 -19.05 -3.73
C ALA A 86 1.91 -18.06 -4.68
N ALA A 87 3.12 -18.40 -5.11
CA ALA A 87 3.84 -17.68 -6.14
C ALA A 87 4.40 -18.67 -7.16
N PHE A 88 4.23 -18.36 -8.45
CA PHE A 88 4.75 -19.10 -9.56
C PHE A 88 5.58 -18.17 -10.43
N GLU A 89 6.78 -18.56 -10.80
CA GLU A 89 7.69 -17.72 -11.56
C GLU A 89 8.44 -18.54 -12.59
N ASP A 90 8.52 -18.03 -13.81
CA ASP A 90 9.33 -18.57 -14.89
C ASP A 90 10.07 -17.44 -15.65
N ALA A 91 10.60 -17.76 -16.85
CA ALA A 91 11.31 -16.80 -17.68
C ALA A 91 10.40 -15.64 -18.18
N ASP A 92 9.09 -15.87 -18.26
CA ASP A 92 8.14 -15.03 -18.96
C ASP A 92 7.30 -14.16 -18.02
N ALA A 93 6.97 -14.67 -16.82
CA ALA A 93 6.08 -13.96 -15.89
C ALA A 93 6.32 -14.34 -14.42
N VAL A 94 5.83 -13.44 -13.53
CA VAL A 94 5.62 -13.69 -12.11
C VAL A 94 4.11 -13.72 -11.86
N HIS A 95 3.63 -14.78 -11.19
CA HIS A 95 2.23 -14.97 -10.82
C HIS A 95 2.09 -15.07 -9.31
N LEU A 96 1.24 -14.24 -8.72
CA LEU A 96 0.97 -14.20 -7.28
C LEU A 96 -0.50 -14.54 -7.04
N VAL A 97 -0.77 -15.57 -6.23
CA VAL A 97 -2.12 -15.90 -5.76
C VAL A 97 -2.32 -15.25 -4.40
N LEU A 98 -3.29 -14.36 -4.34
CA LEU A 98 -3.52 -13.41 -3.24
C LEU A 98 -4.94 -13.58 -2.68
N ASP A 99 -5.18 -13.09 -1.47
CA ASP A 99 -6.55 -12.90 -0.97
C ASP A 99 -7.39 -12.13 -1.98
N LEU A 100 -8.63 -12.58 -2.20
CA LEU A 100 -9.61 -11.81 -2.96
C LEU A 100 -10.27 -10.78 -2.04
N CYS A 101 -10.15 -9.49 -2.40
CA CYS A 101 -10.80 -8.37 -1.71
C CYS A 101 -11.97 -7.83 -2.54
N PRO A 102 -13.19 -8.34 -2.37
CA PRO A 102 -14.34 -8.00 -3.23
C PRO A 102 -14.97 -6.66 -2.90
N GLY A 103 -14.61 -6.00 -1.80
CA GLY A 103 -15.21 -4.76 -1.31
C GLY A 103 -14.74 -3.50 -2.03
N GLY A 104 -13.89 -3.62 -3.07
CA GLY A 104 -13.29 -2.47 -3.76
C GLY A 104 -12.12 -1.86 -2.97
N ASP A 105 -11.79 -0.61 -3.27
CA ASP A 105 -10.69 0.12 -2.67
C ASP A 105 -11.14 1.43 -2.00
N LEU A 106 -10.25 2.02 -1.23
CA LEU A 106 -10.53 3.26 -0.49
C LEU A 106 -10.71 4.46 -1.44
N PHE A 107 -10.07 4.46 -2.62
CA PHE A 107 -10.25 5.53 -3.60
C PHE A 107 -11.70 5.55 -4.12
N ALA A 108 -12.22 4.39 -4.50
CA ALA A 108 -13.60 4.24 -4.95
C ALA A 108 -14.60 4.63 -3.84
N LEU A 109 -14.32 4.22 -2.59
CA LEU A 109 -15.16 4.56 -1.43
C LEU A 109 -15.26 6.08 -1.23
N VAL A 110 -14.11 6.78 -1.16
CA VAL A 110 -14.09 8.23 -0.93
C VAL A 110 -14.61 9.00 -2.14
N SER A 111 -14.34 8.52 -3.37
CA SER A 111 -14.88 9.13 -4.59
C SER A 111 -16.41 9.08 -4.65
N ALA A 112 -17.01 7.98 -4.19
CA ALA A 112 -18.46 7.80 -4.19
C ALA A 112 -19.18 8.54 -3.05
N ARG A 113 -18.55 8.60 -1.85
CA ARG A 113 -19.21 9.09 -0.63
C ARG A 113 -18.77 10.51 -0.22
N GLY A 114 -17.64 11.00 -0.76
CA GLY A 114 -16.97 12.20 -0.26
C GLY A 114 -16.20 11.95 1.04
N PRO A 115 -15.88 13.02 1.80
CA PRO A 115 -15.16 12.93 3.07
C PRO A 115 -15.85 11.99 4.07
N LEU A 116 -15.05 11.20 4.76
CA LEU A 116 -15.53 10.23 5.74
C LEU A 116 -15.70 10.86 7.13
N PRO A 117 -16.66 10.37 7.95
CA PRO A 117 -16.73 10.72 9.38
C PRO A 117 -15.47 10.30 10.13
N GLU A 118 -15.05 11.11 11.12
CA GLU A 118 -13.83 10.83 11.89
C GLU A 118 -13.78 9.42 12.53
N PRO A 119 -14.86 8.87 13.12
CA PRO A 119 -14.80 7.52 13.68
C PRO A 119 -14.50 6.45 12.63
N GLU A 120 -15.05 6.58 11.41
CA GLU A 120 -14.79 5.67 10.30
C GLU A 120 -13.35 5.82 9.81
N ALA A 121 -12.90 7.06 9.56
CA ALA A 121 -11.52 7.33 9.16
C ALA A 121 -10.50 6.84 10.21
N ALA A 122 -10.79 7.01 11.50
CA ALA A 122 -9.94 6.54 12.59
C ALA A 122 -9.83 5.00 12.61
N GLY A 123 -10.94 4.30 12.39
CA GLY A 123 -10.95 2.84 12.28
C GLY A 123 -10.11 2.33 11.10
N LEU A 124 -10.22 2.98 9.94
CA LEU A 124 -9.44 2.62 8.74
C LEU A 124 -7.95 2.92 8.93
N VAL A 125 -7.60 4.09 9.53
CA VAL A 125 -6.19 4.41 9.84
C VAL A 125 -5.61 3.46 10.87
N ALA A 126 -6.40 3.02 11.87
CA ALA A 126 -5.94 2.03 12.84
C ALA A 126 -5.57 0.69 12.16
N GLN A 127 -6.41 0.23 11.23
CA GLN A 127 -6.14 -1.00 10.46
C GLN A 127 -4.92 -0.84 9.54
N LEU A 128 -4.79 0.30 8.85
CA LEU A 128 -3.61 0.61 8.03
C LEU A 128 -2.34 0.68 8.88
N ALA A 129 -2.38 1.36 10.03
CA ALA A 129 -1.24 1.48 10.93
C ALA A 129 -0.82 0.12 11.53
N ASP A 130 -1.78 -0.78 11.79
CA ASP A 130 -1.49 -2.16 12.20
C ASP A 130 -0.77 -2.95 11.10
N ALA A 131 -1.26 -2.86 9.85
CA ALA A 131 -0.59 -3.46 8.69
C ALA A 131 0.85 -2.96 8.55
N LEU A 132 1.04 -1.64 8.55
CA LEU A 132 2.36 -1.02 8.41
C LEU A 132 3.29 -1.35 9.58
N ALA A 133 2.80 -1.30 10.83
CA ALA A 133 3.60 -1.67 12.00
C ALA A 133 4.06 -3.13 11.92
N GLY A 134 3.19 -4.03 11.46
CA GLY A 134 3.53 -5.42 11.22
C GLY A 134 4.62 -5.59 10.16
N CYS A 135 4.48 -4.94 9.00
CA CYS A 135 5.47 -4.95 7.92
C CYS A 135 6.81 -4.40 8.40
N HIS A 136 6.82 -3.23 9.03
CA HIS A 136 8.03 -2.57 9.52
C HIS A 136 8.80 -3.40 10.54
N ARG A 137 8.12 -4.11 11.46
CA ARG A 137 8.77 -5.07 12.39
C ARG A 137 9.45 -6.23 11.68
N ARG A 138 9.02 -6.56 10.46
CA ARG A 138 9.65 -7.61 9.62
C ARG A 138 10.69 -7.05 8.64
N GLY A 139 11.02 -5.77 8.77
CA GLY A 139 11.97 -5.10 7.90
C GLY A 139 11.43 -4.82 6.49
N VAL A 140 10.11 -4.76 6.30
CA VAL A 140 9.46 -4.46 5.01
C VAL A 140 8.88 -3.05 5.03
N ALA A 141 9.27 -2.22 4.06
CA ALA A 141 8.63 -0.95 3.73
C ALA A 141 7.81 -1.10 2.45
N HIS A 142 6.58 -0.60 2.44
CA HIS A 142 5.65 -0.74 1.31
C HIS A 142 5.97 0.19 0.16
N ARG A 143 6.31 1.45 0.43
CA ARG A 143 6.75 2.52 -0.46
C ARG A 143 5.71 3.06 -1.47
N ASP A 144 4.52 2.44 -1.58
CA ASP A 144 3.42 2.96 -2.42
C ASP A 144 2.06 2.86 -1.69
N VAL A 145 2.02 3.33 -0.43
CA VAL A 145 0.75 3.44 0.32
C VAL A 145 -0.10 4.54 -0.30
N LYS A 146 -1.24 4.14 -0.87
CA LYS A 146 -2.23 5.03 -1.50
C LYS A 146 -3.62 4.40 -1.42
N PRO A 147 -4.69 5.16 -1.63
CA PRO A 147 -6.06 4.65 -1.51
C PRO A 147 -6.38 3.47 -2.43
N ASP A 148 -5.78 3.42 -3.63
CA ASP A 148 -5.95 2.34 -4.61
C ASP A 148 -5.41 0.99 -4.10
N ASN A 149 -4.40 1.02 -3.21
CA ASN A 149 -3.77 -0.16 -2.61
C ASN A 149 -4.38 -0.53 -1.24
N LEU A 150 -5.41 0.19 -0.79
CA LEU A 150 -6.15 -0.07 0.43
C LEU A 150 -7.50 -0.70 0.08
N LEU A 151 -7.52 -2.02 0.06
CA LEU A 151 -8.63 -2.83 -0.40
C LEU A 151 -9.56 -3.20 0.77
N PHE A 152 -10.79 -3.59 0.47
CA PHE A 152 -11.74 -4.10 1.46
C PHE A 152 -12.04 -5.58 1.21
N ASP A 153 -11.89 -6.40 2.23
CA ASP A 153 -12.28 -7.80 2.19
C ASP A 153 -13.81 -7.96 2.27
N ALA A 154 -14.29 -9.21 2.20
CA ALA A 154 -15.73 -9.53 2.25
C ALA A 154 -16.42 -9.10 3.57
N SER A 155 -15.66 -8.89 4.64
CA SER A 155 -16.17 -8.40 5.92
C SER A 155 -16.20 -6.87 6.01
N GLY A 156 -15.63 -6.16 5.01
CA GLY A 156 -15.42 -4.72 5.02
C GLY A 156 -14.16 -4.28 5.79
N ALA A 157 -13.30 -5.22 6.19
CA ALA A 157 -12.04 -4.87 6.81
C ALA A 157 -11.01 -4.41 5.76
N LEU A 158 -10.22 -3.38 6.12
CA LEU A 158 -9.15 -2.86 5.27
C LEU A 158 -8.00 -3.86 5.18
N ARG A 159 -7.48 -4.03 3.97
CA ARG A 159 -6.30 -4.84 3.62
C ARG A 159 -5.33 -4.03 2.78
N LEU A 160 -4.08 -3.92 3.23
CA LEU A 160 -2.99 -3.33 2.46
C LEU A 160 -2.52 -4.32 1.40
N GLY A 161 -2.63 -3.95 0.14
CA GLY A 161 -2.24 -4.76 -1.03
C GLY A 161 -1.18 -4.10 -1.89
N ASP A 162 -0.78 -4.78 -2.96
CA ASP A 162 0.21 -4.37 -3.96
C ASP A 162 1.61 -4.03 -3.40
N PHE A 163 2.38 -5.09 -3.17
CA PHE A 163 3.78 -5.00 -2.69
C PHE A 163 4.81 -4.86 -3.82
N GLY A 164 4.38 -4.55 -5.05
CA GLY A 164 5.26 -4.38 -6.21
C GLY A 164 6.28 -3.25 -6.10
N SER A 165 6.10 -2.33 -5.16
CA SER A 165 7.06 -1.28 -4.84
C SER A 165 7.81 -1.52 -3.52
N ALA A 166 7.46 -2.58 -2.79
CA ALA A 166 8.01 -2.83 -1.46
C ALA A 166 9.47 -3.25 -1.50
N ASP A 167 10.18 -2.98 -0.39
CA ASP A 167 11.58 -3.39 -0.24
C ASP A 167 11.87 -3.82 1.19
N TRP A 168 12.89 -4.66 1.34
CA TRP A 168 13.33 -5.17 2.62
C TRP A 168 14.55 -4.40 3.14
N PHE A 169 14.49 -3.94 4.39
CA PHE A 169 15.53 -3.17 5.06
C PHE A 169 16.00 -3.83 6.38
N GLY A 170 15.66 -5.11 6.59
CA GLY A 170 15.90 -5.80 7.87
C GLY A 170 17.38 -6.02 8.23
N ASP A 171 18.33 -5.77 7.32
CA ASP A 171 19.77 -5.76 7.56
C ASP A 171 20.30 -4.37 7.98
N GLY A 172 19.40 -3.41 8.14
CA GLY A 172 19.76 -2.03 8.50
C GLY A 172 20.22 -1.17 7.33
N ARG A 173 20.19 -1.67 6.08
CA ARG A 173 20.48 -0.86 4.90
C ARG A 173 19.41 0.20 4.68
N PRO A 174 19.78 1.41 4.28
CA PRO A 174 18.80 2.42 3.91
C PRO A 174 18.08 2.05 2.62
N LEU A 175 16.85 2.51 2.49
CA LEU A 175 16.08 2.42 1.25
C LEU A 175 16.48 3.56 0.32
N THR A 176 16.41 3.31 -1.00
CA THR A 176 16.76 4.27 -2.04
C THR A 176 15.79 4.20 -3.22
N GLY A 177 15.92 5.13 -4.17
CA GLY A 177 15.13 5.18 -5.38
C GLY A 177 13.87 6.04 -5.27
N LEU A 178 13.46 6.63 -6.38
CA LEU A 178 12.22 7.39 -6.50
C LEU A 178 11.08 6.43 -6.84
N VAL A 179 10.43 5.89 -5.81
CA VAL A 179 9.34 4.92 -5.93
C VAL A 179 8.09 5.49 -5.29
N GLY A 180 6.91 5.11 -5.79
CA GLY A 180 5.63 5.52 -5.26
C GLY A 180 4.87 6.49 -6.17
N THR A 181 3.72 6.94 -5.70
CA THR A 181 2.78 7.78 -6.45
C THR A 181 2.93 9.25 -6.04
N PRO A 182 3.05 10.22 -6.98
CA PRO A 182 3.45 11.61 -6.71
C PRO A 182 2.74 12.31 -5.56
N TYR A 183 1.43 12.12 -5.41
CA TYR A 183 0.65 12.76 -4.33
C TYR A 183 0.95 12.22 -2.92
N TYR A 184 1.47 10.99 -2.82
CA TYR A 184 1.65 10.26 -1.56
C TYR A 184 3.11 10.12 -1.15
N VAL A 185 4.05 10.40 -2.06
CA VAL A 185 5.49 10.21 -1.83
C VAL A 185 6.03 11.17 -0.77
N ALA A 186 6.94 10.67 0.07
CA ALA A 186 7.56 11.46 1.14
C ALA A 186 8.63 12.42 0.61
N PRO A 187 8.88 13.56 1.29
CA PRO A 187 9.83 14.58 0.81
C PRO A 187 11.27 14.10 0.70
N GLU A 188 11.71 13.16 1.55
CA GLU A 188 13.06 12.57 1.47
C GLU A 188 13.22 11.69 0.24
N VAL A 189 12.16 11.00 -0.22
CA VAL A 189 12.14 10.21 -1.45
C VAL A 189 12.24 11.14 -2.67
N VAL A 190 11.42 12.19 -2.71
CA VAL A 190 11.48 13.22 -3.76
C VAL A 190 12.84 13.91 -3.83
N ALA A 191 13.48 14.10 -2.68
CA ALA A 191 14.82 14.70 -2.60
C ALA A 191 15.95 13.75 -3.02
N GLY A 192 15.67 12.50 -3.39
CA GLY A 192 16.66 11.50 -3.78
C GLY A 192 17.60 11.09 -2.65
N LYS A 193 17.16 11.22 -1.40
CA LYS A 193 17.94 10.83 -0.22
C LYS A 193 17.74 9.36 0.11
N GLU A 194 18.63 8.82 0.94
CA GLU A 194 18.37 7.59 1.66
C GLU A 194 17.21 7.79 2.65
N TYR A 195 16.35 6.77 2.79
CA TYR A 195 15.16 6.87 3.63
C TYR A 195 14.86 5.56 4.39
N THR A 196 13.88 5.60 5.24
CA THR A 196 13.46 4.48 6.09
C THR A 196 11.99 4.16 5.85
N GLU A 197 11.47 3.17 6.56
CA GLU A 197 10.04 2.78 6.58
C GLU A 197 9.06 3.91 6.93
N LYS A 198 9.55 4.99 7.52
CA LYS A 198 8.71 6.16 7.87
C LYS A 198 8.12 6.89 6.67
N VAL A 199 8.57 6.58 5.45
CA VAL A 199 7.94 7.06 4.22
C VAL A 199 6.50 6.55 4.11
N ASP A 200 6.21 5.34 4.57
CA ASP A 200 4.86 4.76 4.58
C ASP A 200 3.91 5.53 5.52
N VAL A 201 4.45 6.01 6.65
CA VAL A 201 3.66 6.82 7.61
C VAL A 201 3.33 8.19 7.04
N TRP A 202 4.23 8.79 6.25
CA TRP A 202 3.91 10.00 5.49
C TRP A 202 2.76 9.75 4.53
N SER A 203 2.85 8.70 3.71
CA SER A 203 1.82 8.33 2.73
C SER A 203 0.47 8.05 3.40
N ALA A 204 0.46 7.31 4.53
CA ALA A 204 -0.73 7.11 5.36
C ALA A 204 -1.31 8.42 5.91
N GLY A 205 -0.47 9.41 6.22
CA GLY A 205 -0.88 10.76 6.62
C GLY A 205 -1.58 11.51 5.48
N VAL A 206 -1.12 11.35 4.24
CA VAL A 206 -1.80 11.90 3.05
C VAL A 206 -3.14 11.22 2.82
N VAL A 207 -3.21 9.90 3.00
CA VAL A 207 -4.47 9.13 2.94
C VAL A 207 -5.47 9.61 3.99
N LEU A 208 -5.04 9.81 5.25
CA LEU A 208 -5.90 10.35 6.30
C LEU A 208 -6.43 11.74 5.96
N TYR A 209 -5.56 12.61 5.45
CA TYR A 209 -5.95 13.94 5.01
C TYR A 209 -7.05 13.86 3.93
N MET A 210 -6.85 12.99 2.92
CA MET A 210 -7.81 12.78 1.84
C MET A 210 -9.15 12.22 2.37
N MET A 211 -9.13 11.24 3.27
CA MET A 211 -10.35 10.69 3.86
C MET A 211 -11.20 11.75 4.57
N LEU A 212 -10.57 12.69 5.28
CA LEU A 212 -11.26 13.70 6.07
C LEU A 212 -11.67 14.96 5.27
N SER A 213 -11.02 15.23 4.14
CA SER A 213 -11.22 16.46 3.37
C SER A 213 -11.73 16.25 1.94
N GLY A 214 -11.63 15.04 1.40
CA GLY A 214 -11.90 14.74 -0.01
C GLY A 214 -10.83 15.25 -0.97
N THR A 215 -9.69 15.79 -0.46
CA THR A 215 -8.60 16.37 -1.27
C THR A 215 -7.25 15.93 -0.74
N VAL A 216 -6.18 16.12 -1.53
CA VAL A 216 -4.81 15.87 -1.08
C VAL A 216 -4.17 17.13 -0.50
N PRO A 217 -3.22 17.02 0.47
CA PRO A 217 -2.57 18.20 1.09
C PRO A 217 -1.56 18.89 0.17
N PHE A 218 -1.02 18.17 -0.79
CA PHE A 218 -0.02 18.65 -1.74
C PHE A 218 -0.54 18.43 -3.15
N SER A 219 -0.67 19.48 -3.94
CA SER A 219 -1.22 19.42 -5.30
C SER A 219 -0.47 20.37 -6.22
N GLY A 220 -0.58 20.12 -7.52
CA GLY A 220 0.03 20.91 -8.58
C GLY A 220 -0.52 20.54 -9.94
N ALA A 221 -0.24 21.34 -10.98
CA ALA A 221 -0.68 21.06 -12.34
C ALA A 221 0.15 19.94 -13.00
N THR A 222 1.39 19.75 -12.55
CA THR A 222 2.32 18.73 -13.04
C THR A 222 2.89 17.93 -11.86
N ALA A 223 3.49 16.77 -12.15
CA ALA A 223 4.21 16.00 -11.13
C ALA A 223 5.32 16.82 -10.46
N GLY A 224 6.02 17.67 -11.23
CA GLY A 224 7.04 18.57 -10.71
C GLY A 224 6.48 19.59 -9.71
N ASP A 225 5.30 20.16 -9.98
CA ASP A 225 4.64 21.09 -9.05
C ASP A 225 4.22 20.38 -7.75
N ILE A 226 3.72 19.14 -7.86
CA ILE A 226 3.37 18.30 -6.71
C ILE A 226 4.62 18.04 -5.87
N PHE A 227 5.72 17.63 -6.49
CA PHE A 227 7.00 17.39 -5.80
C PHE A 227 7.52 18.65 -5.10
N GLN A 228 7.41 19.81 -5.73
CA GLN A 228 7.76 21.08 -5.09
C GLN A 228 6.87 21.40 -3.88
N ALA A 229 5.57 21.09 -3.94
CA ALA A 229 4.66 21.23 -2.82
C ALA A 229 5.02 20.28 -1.67
N VAL A 230 5.33 19.00 -1.97
CA VAL A 230 5.81 17.99 -1.02
C VAL A 230 7.11 18.44 -0.35
N LEU A 231 8.10 18.89 -1.13
CA LEU A 231 9.39 19.38 -0.61
C LEU A 231 9.23 20.58 0.33
N ARG A 232 8.29 21.50 0.06
CA ARG A 232 7.94 22.55 1.00
C ARG A 232 7.33 21.98 2.29
N GLY A 233 6.50 20.94 2.17
CA GLY A 233 5.91 20.21 3.29
C GLY A 233 5.00 21.07 4.18
N ASN A 234 4.36 22.09 3.62
CA ASN A 234 3.52 23.00 4.38
C ASN A 234 2.07 22.48 4.40
N VAL A 235 1.75 21.66 5.39
CA VAL A 235 0.41 21.10 5.58
C VAL A 235 -0.54 22.19 6.08
N ARG A 236 -1.57 22.49 5.29
CA ARG A 236 -2.62 23.45 5.61
C ARG A 236 -3.95 22.74 5.83
N PHE A 237 -4.78 23.28 6.71
CA PHE A 237 -6.14 22.80 6.97
C PHE A 237 -7.16 23.89 6.63
N PRO A 238 -7.56 24.04 5.34
CA PRO A 238 -8.48 25.07 4.93
C PRO A 238 -9.80 24.98 5.69
N PRO A 239 -10.34 26.08 6.26
CA PRO A 239 -11.56 26.04 7.07
C PRO A 239 -12.75 25.38 6.35
N ARG A 240 -12.89 25.60 5.05
CA ARG A 240 -13.99 25.03 4.24
C ARG A 240 -14.02 23.48 4.30
N ALA A 241 -12.86 22.83 4.30
CA ALA A 241 -12.77 21.37 4.31
C ALA A 241 -12.57 20.80 5.72
N PHE A 242 -12.03 21.59 6.65
CA PHE A 242 -11.61 21.13 7.98
C PHE A 242 -12.37 21.76 9.14
N ALA A 243 -13.49 22.48 8.89
CA ALA A 243 -14.27 23.11 9.97
C ALA A 243 -14.78 22.10 11.00
N ALA A 244 -15.25 20.94 10.53
CA ALA A 244 -15.79 19.87 11.37
C ALA A 244 -14.72 18.87 11.88
N VAL A 245 -13.46 19.00 11.42
CA VAL A 245 -12.38 18.06 11.80
C VAL A 245 -11.74 18.51 13.12
N SER A 246 -11.64 17.57 14.06
CA SER A 246 -11.14 17.82 15.41
C SER A 246 -9.68 18.30 15.45
N PRO A 247 -9.29 19.00 16.51
CA PRO A 247 -7.89 19.36 16.76
C PRO A 247 -6.98 18.15 16.86
N GLU A 248 -7.46 17.05 17.43
CA GLU A 248 -6.73 15.79 17.63
C GLU A 248 -6.43 15.12 16.29
N ALA A 249 -7.38 15.08 15.35
CA ALA A 249 -7.16 14.57 13.99
C ALA A 249 -6.10 15.42 13.26
N LYS A 250 -6.18 16.75 13.40
CA LYS A 250 -5.19 17.67 12.82
C LYS A 250 -3.81 17.50 13.45
N ASP A 251 -3.71 17.20 14.75
CA ASP A 251 -2.44 16.90 15.43
C ASP A 251 -1.82 15.62 14.87
N LEU A 252 -2.61 14.55 14.75
CA LEU A 252 -2.13 13.29 14.16
C LEU A 252 -1.58 13.52 12.74
N MET A 253 -2.34 14.19 11.88
CA MET A 253 -1.89 14.49 10.50
C MET A 253 -0.59 15.29 10.48
N ARG A 254 -0.42 16.32 11.35
CA ARG A 254 0.85 17.09 11.44
C ARG A 254 2.03 16.22 11.85
N ARG A 255 1.82 15.26 12.74
CA ARG A 255 2.87 14.34 13.21
C ARG A 255 3.22 13.29 12.17
N MET A 256 2.24 12.76 11.43
CA MET A 256 2.47 11.84 10.32
C MET A 256 3.14 12.55 9.14
N LEU A 257 2.74 13.78 8.81
CA LEU A 257 3.26 14.61 7.72
C LEU A 257 4.41 15.53 8.18
N CYS A 258 5.19 15.09 9.17
CA CYS A 258 6.38 15.81 9.63
C CYS A 258 7.55 15.57 8.67
N LYS A 259 8.16 16.64 8.13
CA LYS A 259 9.33 16.54 7.22
C LYS A 259 10.56 15.98 7.92
N ASP A 260 10.73 16.32 9.20
CA ASP A 260 11.78 15.74 10.02
C ASP A 260 11.43 14.27 10.31
N VAL A 261 12.14 13.35 9.65
CA VAL A 261 11.93 11.91 9.75
C VAL A 261 12.07 11.40 11.18
N TRP A 262 12.97 12.00 11.97
CA TRP A 262 13.18 11.63 13.38
C TRP A 262 11.98 12.00 14.26
N ARG A 263 11.30 13.09 13.94
CA ARG A 263 10.10 13.58 14.63
C ARG A 263 8.80 13.00 14.06
N ARG A 264 8.84 12.44 12.83
CA ARG A 264 7.69 11.75 12.26
C ARG A 264 7.38 10.51 13.07
N LEU A 265 6.08 10.28 13.34
CA LEU A 265 5.63 9.08 14.05
C LEU A 265 6.06 7.81 13.32
N SER A 266 6.28 6.72 14.08
CA SER A 266 6.25 5.37 13.53
C SER A 266 4.81 4.87 13.42
N ALA A 267 4.57 3.79 12.66
CA ALA A 267 3.24 3.18 12.56
C ALA A 267 2.70 2.73 13.94
N GLU A 268 3.56 2.20 14.80
CA GLU A 268 3.19 1.85 16.17
C GLU A 268 2.80 3.08 17.02
N GLN A 269 3.46 4.21 16.82
CA GLN A 269 3.10 5.45 17.52
C GLN A 269 1.77 6.03 17.00
N VAL A 270 1.44 5.84 15.71
CA VAL A 270 0.12 6.18 15.15
C VAL A 270 -0.98 5.41 15.88
N LEU A 271 -0.82 4.10 16.09
CA LEU A 271 -1.79 3.27 16.84
C LEU A 271 -2.05 3.75 18.26
N ARG A 272 -1.05 4.37 18.90
CA ARG A 272 -1.13 4.88 20.27
C ARG A 272 -1.58 6.33 20.36
N HIS A 273 -1.83 7.00 19.23
CA HIS A 273 -2.26 8.38 19.23
C HIS A 273 -3.67 8.53 19.85
N PRO A 274 -3.92 9.53 20.72
CA PRO A 274 -5.21 9.69 21.40
C PRO A 274 -6.42 9.66 20.46
N TRP A 275 -6.32 10.28 19.28
CA TRP A 275 -7.40 10.29 18.30
C TRP A 275 -7.75 8.87 17.80
N ILE A 276 -6.75 8.01 17.58
CA ILE A 276 -6.96 6.61 17.19
C ILE A 276 -7.57 5.82 18.34
N VAL A 277 -6.99 5.94 19.54
CA VAL A 277 -7.43 5.19 20.72
C VAL A 277 -8.88 5.52 21.10
N THR A 278 -9.27 6.79 21.00
CA THR A 278 -10.62 7.24 21.39
C THR A 278 -11.69 7.04 20.32
N ARG A 279 -11.32 6.99 19.04
CA ARG A 279 -12.29 6.96 17.91
C ARG A 279 -12.16 5.71 17.02
N GLY A 280 -10.98 5.06 17.00
CA GLY A 280 -10.70 3.94 16.10
C GLY A 280 -11.35 2.60 16.46
N GLY A 281 -12.12 2.53 17.55
CA GLY A 281 -12.65 1.27 18.08
C GLY A 281 -11.52 0.36 18.60
N SER A 282 -11.83 -0.66 19.40
CA SER A 282 -10.84 -1.64 19.86
C SER A 282 -10.28 -2.46 18.70
N VAL A 283 -9.22 -2.00 18.06
CA VAL A 283 -8.27 -2.92 17.44
C VAL A 283 -7.56 -3.58 18.62
N ALA A 284 -7.96 -4.79 18.96
CA ALA A 284 -7.29 -5.55 20.01
C ALA A 284 -5.80 -5.64 19.65
N VAL A 285 -4.98 -4.93 20.39
CA VAL A 285 -3.52 -5.07 20.33
C VAL A 285 -3.21 -6.39 21.01
N ASN A 286 -3.07 -7.47 20.22
CA ASN A 286 -2.51 -8.74 20.65
C ASN A 286 -1.01 -8.77 20.39
#